data_e9018240f4f5adae3376c98264d6ea9b
#
_entry.id   e9018240f4f5adae3376c98264d6ea9b
#
_cell.length_a   1.000
_cell.length_b   1.000
_cell.length_c   1.000
_cell.angle_alpha   90.00
_cell.angle_beta   90.00
_cell.angle_gamma   90.00
#
_symmetry.space_group_name_H-M   'P 1'
#
loop_
_entity.id
_entity.type
_entity.pdbx_description
1 polymer ?
#
loop_
_entity_poly.entity_id
_entity_poly.type
_entity_poly.pdbx_seq_one_letter_code
_entity_poly.pdbx_strand_id
1 'polypeptide(L)'
;MISVAAPFLAGTSSAPKGSFSFSPEELDAIIAEWEDLRSDLLDDERRAGYMTNIDPPGKEFASGDFTKRANPSGESFLEAIQDMIKYVDKYIEALKDARESINTQDEQAQSDIAKTGEIQE
;
A
#
# COMPACT_ATOMS: atom_id res chain seq x y z
N MET A 1 -4.22 18.89 -11.82
CA MET A 1 -4.36 17.40 -11.87
C MET A 1 -3.12 16.78 -12.47
N ILE A 2 -2.69 15.69 -11.92
CA ILE A 2 -1.57 14.92 -12.45
C ILE A 2 -2.00 13.48 -12.68
N SER A 3 -1.42 12.88 -13.71
CA SER A 3 -1.65 11.46 -14.02
C SER A 3 -0.66 10.62 -13.26
N VAL A 4 -1.17 9.62 -12.54
CA VAL A 4 -0.35 8.69 -11.76
C VAL A 4 -0.41 7.33 -12.42
N ALA A 5 0.74 6.77 -12.75
CA ALA A 5 0.82 5.42 -13.27
C ALA A 5 0.47 4.44 -12.14
N ALA A 6 -0.39 3.48 -12.45
CA ALA A 6 -0.81 2.44 -11.51
C ALA A 6 -0.13 1.13 -11.88
N PRO A 7 1.10 0.90 -11.45
CA PRO A 7 1.89 -0.26 -11.90
C PRO A 7 1.25 -1.59 -11.54
N PHE A 8 0.43 -1.61 -10.50
CA PHE A 8 -0.24 -2.85 -10.09
C PHE A 8 -1.38 -3.25 -11.01
N LEU A 9 -1.89 -2.32 -11.82
CA LEU A 9 -3.02 -2.56 -12.70
C LEU A 9 -2.60 -2.67 -14.17
N ALA A 10 -1.32 -2.54 -14.45
CA ALA A 10 -0.81 -2.43 -15.82
C ALA A 10 -1.17 -3.62 -16.69
N GLY A 11 -1.34 -4.81 -16.16
CA GLY A 11 -1.66 -6.00 -16.93
C GLY A 11 -3.13 -6.38 -16.91
N THR A 12 -3.96 -5.67 -16.14
CA THR A 12 -5.33 -6.09 -15.89
C THR A 12 -6.39 -5.12 -16.40
N SER A 13 -6.01 -3.88 -16.67
CA SER A 13 -6.97 -2.83 -16.95
C SER A 13 -7.16 -2.62 -18.44
N SER A 14 -8.42 -2.50 -18.85
CA SER A 14 -8.77 -1.99 -20.17
C SER A 14 -8.84 -0.46 -20.19
N ALA A 15 -8.71 0.18 -19.04
CA ALA A 15 -8.65 1.63 -18.95
C ALA A 15 -7.37 2.14 -19.61
N PRO A 16 -7.33 3.40 -20.05
CA PRO A 16 -6.18 3.89 -20.81
C PRO A 16 -4.88 3.79 -20.01
N LYS A 17 -4.18 2.69 -20.23
CA LYS A 17 -2.78 2.50 -19.86
C LYS A 17 -2.50 2.52 -18.37
N GLY A 18 -3.48 2.13 -17.53
CA GLY A 18 -3.28 2.02 -16.11
C GLY A 18 -2.89 3.32 -15.42
N SER A 19 -3.36 4.45 -15.93
CA SER A 19 -3.10 5.74 -15.31
C SER A 19 -4.38 6.37 -14.79
N PHE A 20 -4.24 7.12 -13.70
CA PHE A 20 -5.33 7.85 -13.06
C PHE A 20 -4.91 9.30 -12.89
N SER A 21 -5.90 10.20 -12.91
CA SER A 21 -5.67 11.62 -12.67
C SER A 21 -6.20 12.00 -11.29
N PHE A 22 -5.35 12.64 -10.50
CA PHE A 22 -5.70 13.08 -9.14
C PHE A 22 -5.25 14.52 -8.93
N SER A 23 -6.02 15.27 -8.14
CA SER A 23 -5.54 16.53 -7.60
C SER A 23 -4.58 16.25 -6.44
N PRO A 24 -3.73 17.21 -6.06
CA PRO A 24 -2.85 17.03 -4.90
C PRO A 24 -3.59 16.66 -3.62
N GLU A 25 -4.73 17.28 -3.38
CA GLU A 25 -5.55 17.03 -2.19
C GLU A 25 -6.14 15.62 -2.22
N GLU A 26 -6.60 15.16 -3.38
CA GLU A 26 -7.10 13.79 -3.55
C GLU A 26 -6.00 12.78 -3.29
N LEU A 27 -4.80 13.06 -3.80
CA LEU A 27 -3.66 12.17 -3.62
C LEU A 27 -3.25 12.07 -2.16
N ASP A 28 -3.21 13.20 -1.45
CA ASP A 28 -2.91 13.21 -0.02
C ASP A 28 -3.94 12.39 0.78
N ALA A 29 -5.22 12.50 0.44
CA ALA A 29 -6.28 11.74 1.09
C ALA A 29 -6.13 10.23 0.82
N ILE A 30 -5.80 9.86 -0.40
CA ILE A 30 -5.60 8.45 -0.76
C ILE A 30 -4.39 7.88 -0.02
N ILE A 31 -3.30 8.63 0.07
CA ILE A 31 -2.12 8.19 0.82
C ILE A 31 -2.48 7.93 2.28
N ALA A 32 -3.25 8.84 2.90
CA ALA A 32 -3.67 8.66 4.29
C ALA A 32 -4.52 7.40 4.46
N GLU A 33 -5.44 7.11 3.55
CA GLU A 33 -6.25 5.91 3.60
C GLU A 33 -5.40 4.63 3.49
N TRP A 34 -4.41 4.62 2.62
CA TRP A 34 -3.51 3.48 2.46
C TRP A 34 -2.59 3.31 3.67
N GLU A 35 -2.18 4.40 4.30
CA GLU A 35 -1.40 4.33 5.54
C GLU A 35 -2.23 3.76 6.69
N ASP A 36 -3.52 4.11 6.77
CA ASP A 36 -4.43 3.52 7.74
C ASP A 36 -4.60 2.01 7.51
N LEU A 37 -4.75 1.61 6.24
CA LEU A 37 -4.81 0.18 5.90
C LEU A 37 -3.54 -0.53 6.31
N ARG A 38 -2.39 0.07 6.09
CA ARG A 38 -1.11 -0.51 6.49
C ARG A 38 -1.05 -0.71 8.01
N SER A 39 -1.51 0.27 8.78
CA SER A 39 -1.57 0.17 10.22
C SER A 39 -2.46 -0.99 10.67
N ASP A 40 -3.62 -1.15 10.05
CA ASP A 40 -4.54 -2.25 10.34
C ASP A 40 -3.91 -3.61 10.01
N LEU A 41 -3.20 -3.69 8.88
CA LEU A 41 -2.51 -4.92 8.50
C LEU A 41 -1.38 -5.29 9.46
N LEU A 42 -0.68 -4.30 10.01
CA LEU A 42 0.35 -4.55 11.01
C LEU A 42 -0.26 -5.11 12.31
N ASP A 43 -1.43 -4.62 12.71
CA ASP A 43 -2.16 -5.18 13.84
C ASP A 43 -2.61 -6.62 13.54
N ASP A 44 -3.09 -6.86 12.32
CA ASP A 44 -3.49 -8.20 11.90
C ASP A 44 -2.29 -9.15 11.86
N GLU A 45 -1.14 -8.67 11.41
CA GLU A 45 0.10 -9.45 11.42
C GLU A 45 0.45 -9.91 12.83
N ARG A 46 0.36 -9.01 13.79
CA ARG A 46 0.64 -9.34 15.20
C ARG A 46 -0.34 -10.39 15.71
N ARG A 47 -1.63 -10.22 15.41
CA ARG A 47 -2.66 -11.19 15.82
C ARG A 47 -2.46 -12.53 15.14
N ALA A 48 -2.14 -12.54 13.86
CA ALA A 48 -1.89 -13.75 13.11
C ALA A 48 -0.67 -14.51 13.65
N GLY A 49 0.32 -13.79 14.18
CA GLY A 49 1.49 -14.39 14.80
C GLY A 49 1.13 -15.32 15.96
N TYR A 50 0.09 -14.98 16.71
CA TYR A 50 -0.37 -15.84 17.80
C TYR A 50 -0.98 -17.16 17.30
N MET A 51 -1.39 -17.22 16.04
CA MET A 51 -2.00 -18.40 15.44
C MET A 51 -0.98 -19.40 14.92
N THR A 52 0.30 -19.03 14.87
CA THR A 52 1.35 -19.87 14.32
C THR A 52 1.91 -20.89 15.33
N ASN A 53 1.64 -20.67 16.60
CA ASN A 53 2.19 -21.52 17.67
C ASN A 53 1.15 -21.67 18.77
N ILE A 54 0.03 -22.30 18.41
CA ILE A 54 -1.07 -22.56 19.33
C ILE A 54 -0.74 -23.81 20.17
N ASP A 55 -0.87 -23.69 21.48
CA ASP A 55 -0.73 -24.84 22.38
C ASP A 55 -1.99 -25.70 22.32
N PRO A 56 -1.86 -27.03 22.49
CA PRO A 56 -3.03 -27.89 22.55
C PRO A 56 -3.93 -27.50 23.72
N PRO A 57 -5.26 -27.43 23.49
CA PRO A 57 -6.19 -27.08 24.59
C PRO A 57 -6.29 -28.17 25.66
N GLY A 58 -5.75 -29.35 25.39
CA GLY A 58 -5.71 -30.47 26.34
C GLY A 58 -4.61 -31.41 26.02
N LYS A 59 -4.53 -32.51 26.78
CA LYS A 59 -3.51 -33.56 26.58
C LYS A 59 -4.00 -34.71 25.73
N GLU A 60 -5.23 -34.66 25.26
CA GLU A 60 -5.81 -35.71 24.45
C GLU A 60 -5.19 -35.69 23.03
N PHE A 61 -5.22 -36.87 22.40
CA PHE A 61 -4.74 -37.01 21.03
C PHE A 61 -5.43 -36.04 20.07
N ALA A 62 -6.74 -35.83 20.24
CA ALA A 62 -7.51 -34.91 19.38
C ALA A 62 -7.02 -33.47 19.47
N SER A 63 -6.60 -33.03 20.68
CA SER A 63 -6.06 -31.68 20.88
C SER A 63 -4.72 -31.50 20.15
N GLY A 64 -3.85 -32.50 20.18
CA GLY A 64 -2.59 -32.51 19.44
C GLY A 64 -2.81 -32.51 17.94
N ASP A 65 -3.79 -33.26 17.47
CA ASP A 65 -4.14 -33.31 16.04
C ASP A 65 -4.69 -31.96 15.57
N PHE A 66 -5.48 -31.30 16.41
CA PHE A 66 -5.99 -29.96 16.12
C PHE A 66 -4.83 -28.97 15.88
N THR A 67 -3.85 -28.92 16.79
CA THR A 67 -2.74 -27.98 16.67
C THR A 67 -1.85 -28.26 15.46
N LYS A 68 -1.69 -29.53 15.08
CA LYS A 68 -0.94 -29.91 13.88
C LYS A 68 -1.56 -29.34 12.61
N ARG A 69 -2.88 -29.14 12.61
CA ARG A 69 -3.60 -28.55 11.46
C ARG A 69 -3.72 -27.04 11.58
N ALA A 70 -3.94 -26.55 12.81
CA ALA A 70 -4.15 -25.14 13.04
C ALA A 70 -2.89 -24.31 12.82
N ASN A 71 -1.74 -24.78 13.29
CA ASN A 71 -0.49 -24.02 13.19
C ASN A 71 -0.04 -23.78 11.76
N PRO A 72 -0.03 -24.77 10.84
CA PRO A 72 0.29 -24.50 9.44
C PRO A 72 -0.69 -23.53 8.77
N SER A 73 -1.99 -23.60 9.13
CA SER A 73 -2.98 -22.66 8.60
C SER A 73 -2.70 -21.25 9.09
N GLY A 74 -2.32 -21.11 10.37
CA GLY A 74 -1.92 -19.83 10.95
C GLY A 74 -0.69 -19.26 10.25
N GLU A 75 0.29 -20.09 9.96
CA GLU A 75 1.49 -19.70 9.25
C GLU A 75 1.18 -19.20 7.83
N SER A 76 0.31 -19.90 7.10
CA SER A 76 -0.13 -19.48 5.77
C SER A 76 -0.87 -18.14 5.82
N PHE A 77 -1.71 -17.95 6.82
CA PHE A 77 -2.44 -16.70 7.01
C PHE A 77 -1.49 -15.55 7.32
N LEU A 78 -0.52 -15.78 8.21
CA LEU A 78 0.50 -14.80 8.53
C LEU A 78 1.30 -14.40 7.30
N GLU A 79 1.73 -15.38 6.50
CA GLU A 79 2.47 -15.12 5.27
C GLU A 79 1.66 -14.29 4.29
N ALA A 80 0.37 -14.59 4.14
CA ALA A 80 -0.53 -13.82 3.27
C ALA A 80 -0.64 -12.36 3.73
N ILE A 81 -0.74 -12.13 5.04
CA ILE A 81 -0.79 -10.76 5.58
C ILE A 81 0.53 -10.05 5.33
N GLN A 82 1.66 -10.70 5.52
CA GLN A 82 2.98 -10.12 5.25
C GLN A 82 3.14 -9.73 3.78
N ASP A 83 2.63 -10.55 2.87
CA ASP A 83 2.62 -10.24 1.44
C ASP A 83 1.74 -9.04 1.13
N MET A 84 0.59 -8.93 1.79
CA MET A 84 -0.28 -7.75 1.64
C MET A 84 0.40 -6.48 2.13
N ILE A 85 1.14 -6.55 3.24
CA ILE A 85 1.87 -5.39 3.75
C ILE A 85 2.92 -4.93 2.74
N LYS A 86 3.65 -5.85 2.14
CA LYS A 86 4.64 -5.53 1.10
C LYS A 86 3.98 -4.85 -0.10
N TYR A 87 2.82 -5.36 -0.51
CA TYR A 87 2.07 -4.77 -1.62
C TYR A 87 1.62 -3.35 -1.29
N VAL A 88 1.06 -3.16 -0.10
CA VAL A 88 0.61 -1.85 0.37
C VAL A 88 1.79 -0.87 0.46
N ASP A 89 2.93 -1.31 0.96
CA ASP A 89 4.13 -0.47 1.05
C ASP A 89 4.58 0.03 -0.32
N LYS A 90 4.57 -0.84 -1.31
CA LYS A 90 4.93 -0.45 -2.69
C LYS A 90 3.94 0.55 -3.25
N TYR A 91 2.66 0.37 -2.97
CA TYR A 91 1.63 1.27 -3.46
C TYR A 91 1.75 2.66 -2.81
N ILE A 92 1.98 2.70 -1.49
CA ILE A 92 2.20 3.95 -0.77
C ILE A 92 3.43 4.68 -1.32
N GLU A 93 4.51 3.96 -1.57
CA GLU A 93 5.73 4.53 -2.14
C GLU A 93 5.44 5.15 -3.51
N ALA A 94 4.71 4.45 -4.37
CA ALA A 94 4.33 4.96 -5.68
C ALA A 94 3.47 6.22 -5.57
N LEU A 95 2.53 6.24 -4.64
CA LEU A 95 1.67 7.40 -4.41
C LEU A 95 2.47 8.61 -3.90
N LYS A 96 3.40 8.38 -3.00
CA LYS A 96 4.27 9.44 -2.46
C LYS A 96 5.20 9.99 -3.54
N ASP A 97 5.74 9.12 -4.38
CA ASP A 97 6.56 9.54 -5.52
C ASP A 97 5.77 10.41 -6.49
N ALA A 98 4.52 10.03 -6.76
CA ALA A 98 3.64 10.83 -7.60
C ALA A 98 3.34 12.19 -6.97
N ARG A 99 3.14 12.23 -5.66
CA ARG A 99 2.90 13.48 -4.92
C ARG A 99 4.12 14.39 -4.99
N GLU A 100 5.30 13.84 -4.88
CA GLU A 100 6.56 14.57 -5.00
C GLU A 100 6.71 15.14 -6.42
N SER A 101 6.33 14.38 -7.44
CA SER A 101 6.35 14.85 -8.82
C SER A 101 5.47 16.08 -9.03
N ILE A 102 4.31 16.13 -8.36
CA ILE A 102 3.45 17.30 -8.43
C ILE A 102 4.17 18.52 -7.88
N ASN A 103 4.81 18.40 -6.73
CA ASN A 103 5.56 19.50 -6.12
C ASN A 103 6.66 20.00 -7.06
N THR A 104 7.39 19.09 -7.67
CA THR A 104 8.47 19.44 -8.61
C THR A 104 7.92 20.16 -9.82
N GLN A 105 6.82 19.69 -10.37
CA GLN A 105 6.18 20.33 -11.52
C GLN A 105 5.66 21.72 -11.19
N ASP A 106 5.09 21.91 -10.01
CA ASP A 106 4.60 23.20 -9.56
C ASP A 106 5.74 24.20 -9.39
N GLU A 107 6.85 23.78 -8.81
CA GLU A 107 8.05 24.61 -8.69
C GLU A 107 8.60 25.00 -10.05
N GLN A 108 8.62 24.07 -11.00
CA GLN A 108 9.08 24.35 -12.35
C GLN A 108 8.17 25.33 -13.07
N ALA A 109 6.87 25.16 -12.92
CA ALA A 109 5.89 26.08 -13.50
C ALA A 109 6.04 27.50 -12.96
N GLN A 110 6.24 27.65 -11.65
CA GLN A 110 6.49 28.95 -11.03
C GLN A 110 7.76 29.60 -11.55
N SER A 111 8.82 28.82 -11.70
CA SER A 111 10.09 29.30 -12.25
C SER A 111 9.91 29.78 -13.69
N ASP A 112 9.17 29.02 -14.50
CA ASP A 112 8.94 29.36 -15.90
C ASP A 112 8.09 30.65 -16.01
N ILE A 113 7.10 30.83 -15.16
CA ILE A 113 6.28 32.02 -15.14
C ILE A 113 7.12 33.24 -14.76
N ALA A 114 8.00 33.10 -13.77
CA ALA A 114 8.89 34.16 -13.35
C ALA A 114 9.83 34.61 -14.49
N LYS A 115 10.38 33.63 -15.22
CA LYS A 115 11.25 33.92 -16.37
C LYS A 115 10.50 34.64 -17.49
N THR A 116 9.26 34.19 -17.73
CA THR A 116 8.41 34.84 -18.75
C THR A 116 8.09 36.27 -18.39
N GLY A 117 7.80 36.51 -17.12
CA GLY A 117 7.55 37.89 -16.63
C GLY A 117 8.74 38.79 -16.79
N GLU A 118 9.94 38.29 -16.55
CA GLU A 118 11.18 39.04 -16.76
C GLU A 118 11.40 39.41 -18.24
N ILE A 119 11.08 38.51 -19.13
CA ILE A 119 11.26 38.69 -20.57
C ILE A 119 10.27 39.72 -21.12
N GLN A 120 9.09 39.81 -20.54
CA GLN A 120 8.02 40.68 -21.03
C GLN A 120 8.17 42.16 -20.63
N GLU A 121 9.09 42.48 -19.76
CA GLU A 121 9.40 43.83 -19.45
C GLU A 121 10.13 44.52 -20.60
#